data_2562517c7b6f0cc36cfd310d7156171a
#
_entry.id   2562517c7b6f0cc36cfd310d7156171a
#
_cell.length_a   1.000
_cell.length_b   1.000
_cell.length_c   1.000
_cell.angle_alpha   90.00
_cell.angle_beta   90.00
_cell.angle_gamma   90.00
#
_symmetry.space_group_name_H-M   'P 1'
#
loop_
_entity.id
_entity.type
_entity.pdbx_description
1 polymer ?
#
loop_
_entity_poly.entity_id
_entity_poly.type
_entity_poly.pdbx_seq_one_letter_code
_entity_poly.pdbx_strand_id
1 'polypeptide(L)'
;MCIRDRCSIDPPGCQDIDDALHAKRLPNGNIEAGVHIADVSFFVRPDTPMDAEAASRGTTVYLVDRRIDMLPHLLGTNLCSLRPFVERLAFSTVWELTPSAEVVNVRFFKSVIASKAAFTYEEAQNRKDDLSLNDAITESIRLLNDMAIKPVSYTHLRAHETLRYL
;
A
#
# COMPACT_ATOMS: atom_id res chain seq x y z
N MET A 1 -7.47 13.50 7.03
CA MET A 1 -7.93 12.48 7.99
C MET A 1 -6.72 11.61 8.34
N CYS A 2 -6.26 11.61 9.59
CA CYS A 2 -5.10 10.80 10.00
C CYS A 2 -5.61 9.39 10.34
N ILE A 3 -5.42 8.43 9.47
CA ILE A 3 -5.75 7.02 9.74
C ILE A 3 -4.50 6.39 10.38
N ARG A 4 -4.64 5.72 11.53
CA ARG A 4 -3.51 5.40 12.42
C ARG A 4 -3.07 3.98 12.15
N ASP A 5 -3.13 3.08 11.59
CA ASP A 5 -2.68 1.68 11.64
C ASP A 5 -2.33 1.13 10.24
N ARG A 6 -1.45 1.86 9.54
CA ARG A 6 -0.95 1.49 8.22
C ARG A 6 0.42 0.88 8.30
N CYS A 7 0.67 -0.09 7.47
CA CYS A 7 2.02 -0.61 7.22
C CYS A 7 2.23 -0.82 5.72
N SER A 8 3.47 -0.84 5.32
CA SER A 8 3.89 -1.38 4.02
C SER A 8 4.49 -2.77 4.20
N ILE A 9 4.49 -3.56 3.13
CA ILE A 9 5.07 -4.92 3.10
C ILE A 9 5.86 -5.04 1.80
N ASP A 10 7.18 -5.00 1.90
CA ASP A 10 8.09 -4.82 0.77
C ASP A 10 9.24 -5.84 0.80
N PRO A 11 9.99 -5.99 -0.30
CA PRO A 11 11.23 -6.76 -0.27
C PRO A 11 12.25 -6.19 0.72
N PRO A 12 13.17 -7.02 1.27
CA PRO A 12 14.23 -6.54 2.14
C PRO A 12 15.05 -5.41 1.51
N GLY A 13 15.25 -4.31 2.26
CA GLY A 13 16.04 -3.16 1.80
C GLY A 13 15.33 -2.21 0.85
N CYS A 14 14.03 -2.35 0.63
CA CYS A 14 13.22 -1.43 -0.15
C CYS A 14 13.30 -0.01 0.42
N GLN A 15 13.57 0.98 -0.44
CA GLN A 15 13.63 2.39 -0.08
C GLN A 15 12.53 3.22 -0.74
N ASP A 16 12.00 2.74 -1.84
CA ASP A 16 10.93 3.32 -2.63
C ASP A 16 9.60 2.62 -2.31
N ILE A 17 9.07 2.92 -1.14
CA ILE A 17 7.82 2.34 -0.65
C ILE A 17 6.66 3.06 -1.33
N ASP A 18 6.01 2.38 -2.28
CA ASP A 18 4.97 2.99 -3.13
C ASP A 18 3.57 2.84 -2.55
N ASP A 19 3.33 1.83 -1.73
CA ASP A 19 2.02 1.57 -1.14
C ASP A 19 2.06 1.27 0.35
N ALA A 20 0.95 1.56 1.01
CA ALA A 20 0.69 1.20 2.39
C ALA A 20 -0.75 0.70 2.52
N LEU A 21 -0.94 -0.25 3.41
CA LEU A 21 -2.20 -0.97 3.60
C LEU A 21 -2.74 -0.77 5.02
N HIS A 22 -4.05 -0.86 5.17
CA HIS A 22 -4.68 -1.02 6.48
C HIS A 22 -6.00 -1.78 6.38
N ALA A 23 -6.38 -2.44 7.48
CA ALA A 23 -7.73 -2.89 7.70
C ALA A 23 -8.11 -2.74 9.18
N LYS A 24 -9.39 -2.54 9.42
CA LYS A 24 -9.96 -2.51 10.79
C LYS A 24 -11.42 -2.91 10.78
N ARG A 25 -11.90 -3.39 11.92
CA ARG A 25 -13.33 -3.64 12.11
C ARG A 25 -14.06 -2.34 12.39
N LEU A 26 -15.23 -2.18 11.78
CA LEU A 26 -16.14 -1.07 12.03
C LEU A 26 -17.18 -1.43 13.11
N PRO A 27 -17.77 -0.43 13.79
CA PRO A 27 -18.79 -0.69 14.82
C PRO A 27 -20.05 -1.42 14.30
N ASN A 28 -20.34 -1.32 13.01
CA ASN A 28 -21.46 -2.01 12.36
C ASN A 28 -21.16 -3.47 11.99
N GLY A 29 -19.97 -4.00 12.35
CA GLY A 29 -19.53 -5.35 12.04
C GLY A 29 -18.84 -5.51 10.67
N ASN A 30 -18.87 -4.48 9.82
CA ASN A 30 -18.15 -4.45 8.56
C ASN A 30 -16.64 -4.26 8.77
N ILE A 31 -15.88 -4.38 7.70
CA ILE A 31 -14.43 -4.20 7.68
C ILE A 31 -14.12 -3.01 6.78
N GLU A 32 -13.37 -2.04 7.30
CA GLU A 32 -12.74 -1.02 6.47
C GLU A 32 -11.36 -1.55 6.06
N ALA A 33 -11.13 -1.62 4.76
CA ALA A 33 -9.82 -1.93 4.17
C ALA A 33 -9.38 -0.77 3.28
N GLY A 34 -8.09 -0.45 3.26
CA GLY A 34 -7.60 0.66 2.46
C GLY A 34 -6.21 0.42 1.90
N VAL A 35 -6.02 0.93 0.69
CA VAL A 35 -4.75 1.01 -0.02
C VAL A 35 -4.40 2.48 -0.22
N HIS A 36 -3.18 2.84 0.06
CA HIS A 36 -2.65 4.19 -0.01
C HIS A 36 -1.43 4.17 -0.90
N ILE A 37 -1.52 4.78 -2.06
CA ILE A 37 -0.43 4.87 -3.04
C ILE A 37 0.22 6.25 -2.93
N ALA A 38 1.53 6.32 -3.02
CA ALA A 38 2.27 7.58 -3.03
C ALA A 38 1.73 8.53 -4.09
N ASP A 39 1.38 9.77 -3.71
CA ASP A 39 0.84 10.78 -4.63
C ASP A 39 1.96 11.46 -5.43
N VAL A 40 2.56 10.72 -6.34
CA VAL A 40 3.62 11.20 -7.23
C VAL A 40 3.11 12.38 -8.08
N SER A 41 1.82 12.40 -8.44
CA SER A 41 1.21 13.44 -9.25
C SER A 41 1.18 14.84 -8.58
N PHE A 42 1.42 14.89 -7.28
CA PHE A 42 1.61 16.16 -6.56
C PHE A 42 2.93 16.84 -6.96
N PHE A 43 3.99 16.06 -7.16
CA PHE A 43 5.33 16.55 -7.47
C PHE A 43 5.59 16.61 -8.97
N VAL A 44 5.17 15.59 -9.72
CA VAL A 44 5.34 15.48 -11.16
C VAL A 44 4.08 15.99 -11.84
N ARG A 45 4.17 17.18 -12.42
CA ARG A 45 3.03 17.81 -13.11
C ARG A 45 3.03 17.42 -14.58
N PRO A 46 1.84 17.24 -15.20
CA PRO A 46 1.71 16.98 -16.63
C PRO A 46 2.45 18.02 -17.47
N ASP A 47 2.98 17.59 -18.60
CA ASP A 47 3.62 18.45 -19.62
C ASP A 47 4.88 19.20 -19.12
N THR A 48 5.47 18.77 -18.00
CA THR A 48 6.75 19.30 -17.51
C THR A 48 7.92 18.48 -18.10
N PRO A 49 9.16 19.05 -18.14
CA PRO A 49 10.33 18.29 -18.54
C PRO A 49 10.56 17.01 -17.74
N MET A 50 10.18 17.00 -16.44
CA MET A 50 10.27 15.82 -15.58
C MET A 50 9.28 14.75 -16.01
N ASP A 51 8.05 15.13 -16.35
CA ASP A 51 7.03 14.21 -16.87
C ASP A 51 7.45 13.62 -18.22
N ALA A 52 7.95 14.44 -19.13
CA ALA A 52 8.47 13.99 -20.43
C ALA A 52 9.65 12.99 -20.28
N GLU A 53 10.59 13.27 -19.39
CA GLU A 53 11.71 12.38 -19.10
C GLU A 53 11.24 11.04 -18.49
N ALA A 54 10.33 11.12 -17.50
CA ALA A 54 9.75 9.92 -16.89
C ALA A 54 8.98 9.08 -17.91
N ALA A 55 8.21 9.71 -18.79
CA ALA A 55 7.46 9.04 -19.87
C ALA A 55 8.42 8.35 -20.85
N SER A 56 9.55 8.98 -21.18
CA SER A 56 10.57 8.38 -22.07
C SER A 56 11.25 7.16 -21.46
N ARG A 57 11.45 7.14 -20.13
CA ARG A 57 12.02 6.00 -19.40
C ARG A 57 11.01 4.87 -19.21
N GLY A 58 9.75 5.21 -18.95
CA GLY A 58 8.63 4.30 -18.80
C GLY A 58 8.61 3.49 -17.51
N THR A 59 9.76 3.21 -16.89
CA THR A 59 9.88 2.45 -15.64
C THR A 59 11.22 2.69 -14.96
N THR A 60 11.34 2.34 -13.69
CA THR A 60 12.63 2.15 -13.02
C THR A 60 13.19 0.79 -13.39
N VAL A 61 14.47 0.74 -13.75
CA VAL A 61 15.18 -0.50 -14.11
C VAL A 61 16.08 -0.92 -12.96
N TYR A 62 15.88 -2.13 -12.45
CA TYR A 62 16.68 -2.72 -11.38
C TYR A 62 17.71 -3.68 -11.97
N LEU A 63 18.97 -3.28 -11.97
CA LEU A 63 20.10 -4.11 -12.37
C LEU A 63 20.72 -4.76 -11.12
N VAL A 64 21.63 -5.71 -11.34
CA VAL A 64 22.29 -6.45 -10.25
C VAL A 64 23.14 -5.53 -9.37
N ASP A 65 23.79 -4.54 -9.98
CA ASP A 65 24.75 -3.63 -9.33
C ASP A 65 24.22 -2.22 -9.09
N ARG A 66 23.12 -1.84 -9.74
CA ARG A 66 22.55 -0.49 -9.64
C ARG A 66 21.11 -0.42 -10.08
N ARG A 67 20.47 0.68 -9.71
CA ARG A 67 19.13 1.06 -10.16
C ARG A 67 19.20 2.27 -11.09
N ILE A 68 18.39 2.26 -12.15
CA ILE A 68 18.19 3.41 -13.05
C ILE A 68 16.78 3.91 -12.81
N ASP A 69 16.65 4.99 -12.04
CA ASP A 69 15.38 5.52 -11.61
C ASP A 69 14.58 6.16 -12.75
N MET A 70 13.28 5.89 -12.83
CA MET A 70 12.34 6.59 -13.72
C MET A 70 12.20 8.07 -13.35
N LEU A 71 12.17 8.36 -12.06
CA LEU A 71 12.09 9.70 -11.47
C LEU A 71 13.37 10.02 -10.69
N PRO A 72 13.66 11.31 -10.41
CA PRO A 72 14.80 11.67 -9.57
C PRO A 72 14.79 10.92 -8.24
N HIS A 73 15.97 10.44 -7.83
CA HIS A 73 16.15 9.63 -6.61
C HIS A 73 15.48 10.25 -5.36
N LEU A 74 15.56 11.59 -5.20
CA LEU A 74 14.91 12.31 -4.12
C LEU A 74 13.39 12.08 -4.07
N LEU A 75 12.72 11.95 -5.21
CA LEU A 75 11.29 11.67 -5.25
C LEU A 75 11.04 10.22 -4.88
N GLY A 76 11.66 9.26 -5.54
CA GLY A 76 11.40 7.84 -5.34
C GLY A 76 11.69 7.37 -3.93
N THR A 77 12.88 7.69 -3.38
CA THR A 77 13.33 7.15 -2.09
C THR A 77 13.02 8.02 -0.89
N ASN A 78 12.54 9.25 -1.08
CA ASN A 78 12.26 10.15 0.02
C ASN A 78 10.85 10.75 -0.06
N LEU A 79 10.63 11.76 -0.94
CA LEU A 79 9.41 12.57 -0.88
C LEU A 79 8.14 11.77 -1.18
N CYS A 80 8.18 10.84 -2.11
CA CYS A 80 7.08 9.96 -2.44
C CYS A 80 7.08 8.66 -1.61
N SER A 81 8.23 8.21 -1.10
CA SER A 81 8.29 6.97 -0.34
C SER A 81 7.47 7.04 0.95
N LEU A 82 6.53 6.11 1.14
CA LEU A 82 5.62 6.03 2.30
C LEU A 82 6.31 5.49 3.56
N ARG A 83 7.48 6.03 3.86
CA ARG A 83 8.34 5.62 4.97
C ARG A 83 7.63 5.69 6.31
N PRO A 84 7.92 4.76 7.26
CA PRO A 84 7.32 4.77 8.58
C PRO A 84 7.60 6.06 9.35
N PHE A 85 6.62 6.48 10.15
CA PHE A 85 6.67 7.62 11.08
C PHE A 85 6.85 9.00 10.44
N VAL A 86 6.70 9.10 9.13
CA VAL A 86 6.78 10.36 8.39
C VAL A 86 5.49 10.60 7.64
N GLU A 87 4.96 11.83 7.70
CA GLU A 87 3.80 12.21 6.91
C GLU A 87 4.14 12.25 5.42
N ARG A 88 3.31 11.61 4.61
CA ARG A 88 3.45 11.54 3.16
C ARG A 88 2.12 11.76 2.46
N LEU A 89 2.20 12.38 1.30
CA LEU A 89 1.05 12.55 0.42
C LEU A 89 0.74 11.22 -0.27
N ALA A 90 -0.52 10.85 -0.21
CA ALA A 90 -1.01 9.63 -0.83
C ALA A 90 -2.34 9.85 -1.54
N PHE A 91 -2.61 9.02 -2.54
CA PHE A 91 -3.93 8.78 -3.08
C PHE A 91 -4.47 7.51 -2.45
N SER A 92 -5.62 7.61 -1.81
CA SER A 92 -6.19 6.54 -0.99
C SER A 92 -7.46 6.00 -1.62
N THR A 93 -7.55 4.67 -1.66
CA THR A 93 -8.79 3.94 -1.91
C THR A 93 -9.17 3.21 -0.64
N VAL A 94 -10.38 3.43 -0.17
CA VAL A 94 -10.88 2.81 1.07
C VAL A 94 -12.23 2.16 0.80
N TRP A 95 -12.29 0.87 1.07
CA TRP A 95 -13.49 0.04 0.94
C TRP A 95 -14.12 -0.20 2.31
N GLU A 96 -15.43 -0.22 2.34
CA GLU A 96 -16.21 -0.87 3.37
C GLU A 96 -16.69 -2.20 2.85
N LEU A 97 -16.33 -3.28 3.54
CA LEU A 97 -16.60 -4.66 3.15
C LEU A 97 -17.47 -5.35 4.20
N THR A 98 -18.39 -6.20 3.76
CA THR A 98 -19.05 -7.14 4.69
C THR A 98 -18.04 -8.15 5.24
N PRO A 99 -18.38 -8.90 6.30
CA PRO A 99 -17.57 -10.03 6.75
C PRO A 99 -17.37 -11.12 5.69
N SER A 100 -18.20 -11.19 4.65
CA SER A 100 -18.07 -12.07 3.48
C SER A 100 -17.22 -11.49 2.34
N ALA A 101 -16.62 -10.31 2.56
CA ALA A 101 -15.80 -9.56 1.60
C ALA A 101 -16.60 -8.94 0.42
N GLU A 102 -17.90 -8.76 0.56
CA GLU A 102 -18.70 -8.02 -0.41
C GLU A 102 -18.52 -6.51 -0.22
N VAL A 103 -18.36 -5.78 -1.32
CA VAL A 103 -18.15 -4.33 -1.30
C VAL A 103 -19.48 -3.62 -0.99
N VAL A 104 -19.53 -2.92 0.13
CA VAL A 104 -20.66 -2.07 0.54
C VAL A 104 -20.48 -0.64 0.02
N ASN A 105 -19.26 -0.12 0.14
CA ASN A 105 -18.93 1.24 -0.28
C ASN A 105 -17.46 1.35 -0.65
N VAL A 106 -17.14 2.31 -1.52
CA VAL A 106 -15.76 2.64 -1.88
C VAL A 106 -15.57 4.15 -1.94
N ARG A 107 -14.43 4.63 -1.45
CA ARG A 107 -14.06 6.05 -1.46
C ARG A 107 -12.66 6.23 -2.04
N PHE A 108 -12.50 7.26 -2.87
CA PHE A 108 -11.22 7.63 -3.48
C PHE A 108 -10.93 9.08 -3.11
N PHE A 109 -9.74 9.35 -2.58
CA PHE A 109 -9.38 10.71 -2.16
C PHE A 109 -7.87 10.89 -2.00
N LYS A 110 -7.42 12.13 -2.15
CA LYS A 110 -6.06 12.51 -1.75
C LYS A 110 -5.97 12.62 -0.23
N SER A 111 -4.90 12.12 0.34
CA SER A 111 -4.71 12.05 1.79
C SER A 111 -3.28 12.38 2.20
N VAL A 112 -3.10 12.65 3.48
CA VAL A 112 -1.80 12.65 4.14
C VAL A 112 -1.78 11.45 5.07
N ILE A 113 -0.80 10.59 4.93
CA ILE A 113 -0.64 9.40 5.76
C ILE A 113 0.69 9.40 6.51
N ALA A 114 0.71 8.74 7.66
CA ALA A 114 1.93 8.36 8.36
C ALA A 114 1.88 6.86 8.62
N SER A 115 2.65 6.09 7.87
CA SER A 115 2.80 4.65 8.08
C SER A 115 3.38 4.38 9.47
N LYS A 116 2.99 3.29 10.11
CA LYS A 116 3.46 2.90 11.45
C LYS A 116 4.55 1.84 11.42
N ALA A 117 4.67 1.14 10.30
CA ALA A 117 5.69 0.11 10.12
C ALA A 117 5.95 -0.12 8.63
N ALA A 118 7.13 -0.61 8.34
CA ALA A 118 7.48 -1.23 7.06
C ALA A 118 8.01 -2.63 7.40
N PHE A 119 7.45 -3.64 6.79
CA PHE A 119 7.79 -5.03 7.02
C PHE A 119 8.34 -5.66 5.74
N THR A 120 9.23 -6.61 5.91
CA THR A 120 9.50 -7.59 4.87
C THR A 120 8.36 -8.61 4.79
N TYR A 121 8.27 -9.35 3.69
CA TYR A 121 7.28 -10.42 3.54
C TYR A 121 7.37 -11.45 4.68
N GLU A 122 8.59 -11.81 5.08
CA GLU A 122 8.84 -12.76 6.16
C GLU A 122 8.38 -12.20 7.51
N GLU A 123 8.69 -10.95 7.81
CA GLU A 123 8.25 -10.30 9.05
C GLU A 123 6.73 -10.18 9.13
N ALA A 124 6.07 -9.83 8.03
CA ALA A 124 4.61 -9.76 7.96
C ALA A 124 3.98 -11.15 8.14
N GLN A 125 4.55 -12.19 7.53
CA GLN A 125 4.11 -13.57 7.68
C GLN A 125 4.24 -14.04 9.13
N ASN A 126 5.42 -13.83 9.74
CA ASN A 126 5.68 -14.21 11.13
C ASN A 126 4.71 -13.49 12.08
N ARG A 127 4.46 -12.19 11.87
CA ARG A 127 3.48 -11.44 12.65
C ARG A 127 2.06 -11.99 12.52
N LYS A 128 1.66 -12.34 11.31
CA LYS A 128 0.34 -12.92 11.05
C LYS A 128 0.15 -14.24 11.80
N ASP A 129 1.18 -15.09 11.82
CA ASP A 129 1.11 -16.46 12.36
C ASP A 129 1.32 -16.51 13.88
N ASP A 130 1.98 -15.51 14.47
CA ASP A 130 2.20 -15.44 15.93
C ASP A 130 0.93 -14.98 16.66
N LEU A 131 0.15 -15.92 17.16
CA LEU A 131 -1.11 -15.67 17.88
C LEU A 131 -0.93 -14.91 19.21
N SER A 132 0.29 -14.75 19.72
CA SER A 132 0.56 -13.95 20.92
C SER A 132 0.51 -12.44 20.65
N LEU A 133 0.72 -12.02 19.41
CA LEU A 133 0.68 -10.61 19.00
C LEU A 133 -0.77 -10.15 18.78
N ASN A 134 -1.18 -9.11 19.51
CA ASN A 134 -2.55 -8.56 19.48
C ASN A 134 -2.56 -7.04 19.30
N ASP A 135 -1.54 -6.47 18.67
CA ASP A 135 -1.52 -5.05 18.32
C ASP A 135 -2.36 -4.77 17.05
N ALA A 136 -2.76 -3.50 16.89
CA ALA A 136 -3.64 -3.06 15.80
C ALA A 136 -3.06 -3.32 14.39
N ILE A 137 -1.73 -3.29 14.23
CA ILE A 137 -1.08 -3.57 12.94
C ILE A 137 -1.18 -5.05 12.61
N THR A 138 -0.93 -5.91 13.60
CA THR A 138 -1.05 -7.37 13.43
C THR A 138 -2.50 -7.77 13.13
N GLU A 139 -3.47 -7.16 13.80
CA GLU A 139 -4.89 -7.36 13.47
C GLU A 139 -5.22 -6.90 12.05
N SER A 140 -4.69 -5.76 11.64
CA SER A 140 -4.85 -5.24 10.28
C SER A 140 -4.31 -6.21 9.23
N ILE A 141 -3.11 -6.76 9.42
CA ILE A 141 -2.50 -7.74 8.51
C ILE A 141 -3.37 -9.01 8.42
N ARG A 142 -3.86 -9.52 9.55
CA ARG A 142 -4.74 -10.70 9.57
C ARG A 142 -6.05 -10.45 8.85
N LEU A 143 -6.68 -9.29 9.08
CA LEU A 143 -7.92 -8.91 8.40
C LEU A 143 -7.72 -8.80 6.88
N LEU A 144 -6.62 -8.18 6.43
CA LEU A 144 -6.29 -8.10 5.01
C LEU A 144 -6.11 -9.50 4.39
N ASN A 145 -5.35 -10.37 5.06
CA ASN A 145 -5.18 -11.75 4.63
C ASN A 145 -6.50 -12.52 4.56
N ASP A 146 -7.35 -12.38 5.57
CA ASP A 146 -8.67 -13.03 5.60
C ASP A 146 -9.57 -12.56 4.46
N MET A 147 -9.51 -11.27 4.12
CA MET A 147 -10.28 -10.72 3.01
C MET A 147 -9.72 -11.15 1.65
N ALA A 148 -8.41 -11.34 1.53
CA ALA A 148 -7.77 -11.81 0.30
C ALA A 148 -8.04 -13.30 0.00
N ILE A 149 -8.14 -14.13 1.05
CA ILE A 149 -8.39 -15.58 0.91
C ILE A 149 -9.86 -15.89 0.63
N LYS A 150 -10.79 -15.09 1.14
CA LYS A 150 -12.22 -15.29 0.87
C LYS A 150 -12.44 -15.20 -0.63
N PRO A 151 -13.03 -16.25 -1.26
CA PRO A 151 -13.24 -16.21 -2.68
C PRO A 151 -14.18 -15.04 -2.99
N VAL A 152 -13.61 -13.99 -3.54
CA VAL A 152 -14.39 -12.95 -4.18
C VAL A 152 -15.07 -13.66 -5.35
N SER A 153 -16.35 -13.97 -5.22
CA SER A 153 -17.14 -14.64 -6.26
C SER A 153 -17.33 -13.78 -7.53
N TYR A 154 -16.61 -12.67 -7.61
CA TYR A 154 -16.61 -11.75 -8.74
C TYR A 154 -15.43 -12.02 -9.66
N THR A 155 -15.68 -12.79 -10.72
CA THR A 155 -14.73 -13.15 -11.79
C THR A 155 -14.04 -11.96 -12.49
N HIS A 156 -14.47 -10.73 -12.28
CA HIS A 156 -13.88 -9.53 -12.87
C HIS A 156 -12.89 -8.78 -11.97
N LEU A 157 -12.71 -9.21 -10.72
CA LEU A 157 -11.64 -8.73 -9.83
C LEU A 157 -10.50 -9.76 -9.68
N ARG A 158 -10.35 -10.69 -10.61
CA ARG A 158 -9.05 -11.32 -10.83
C ARG A 158 -8.11 -10.27 -11.39
N ALA A 159 -7.68 -9.36 -10.52
CA ALA A 159 -6.47 -8.61 -10.77
C ALA A 159 -5.36 -9.65 -10.95
N HIS A 160 -4.82 -9.70 -12.15
CA HIS A 160 -3.73 -10.57 -12.50
C HIS A 160 -2.59 -10.41 -11.49
N GLU A 161 -2.19 -11.52 -10.89
CA GLU A 161 -0.89 -11.86 -10.34
C GLU A 161 -0.39 -11.17 -9.06
N THR A 162 -0.80 -9.98 -8.69
CA THR A 162 -0.26 -9.29 -7.50
C THR A 162 -0.74 -9.87 -6.16
N LEU A 163 -1.82 -10.65 -6.13
CA LEU A 163 -2.34 -11.29 -4.92
C LEU A 163 -1.88 -12.76 -4.72
N ARG A 164 -1.00 -13.27 -5.56
CA ARG A 164 -0.45 -14.64 -5.42
C ARG A 164 0.76 -14.74 -4.49
N TYR A 165 1.27 -13.59 -4.01
CA TYR A 165 2.47 -13.52 -3.17
C TYR A 165 2.23 -12.80 -1.83
N LEU A 166 0.97 -12.66 -1.40
CA LEU A 166 0.59 -12.32 -0.03
C LEU A 166 0.18 -13.58 0.71
#